data_65f4d64ed724f843e79e4ad4a308395f
#
_entry.id   65f4d64ed724f843e79e4ad4a308395f
#
_cell.length_a   1.000
_cell.length_b   1.000
_cell.length_c   1.000
_cell.angle_alpha   90.00
_cell.angle_beta   90.00
_cell.angle_gamma   90.00
#
_symmetry.space_group_name_H-M   'P 1'
#
loop_
_entity.id
_entity.type
_entity.pdbx_description
1 polymer ?
#
loop_
_entity_poly.entity_id
_entity_poly.type
_entity_poly.pdbx_seq_one_letter_code
_entity_poly.pdbx_strand_id
1 'polypeptide(L)'
;MKVASFIANRIAFNRQRSFSRFIIRLSIVATVISVAVMIVTLAFTNGFQETVSQKVFSFWGHIRVQYKQPMKSSIAEEEQIEKNDTITQAIRQKAVVVSIHPFATKYAILRTKEEMEGVLMKGLDSSYNFDHLKQFMKQGRWLRFSDTTYSREIIISSYTAGELKLKLNDKVVIYFIKPDGSLRPDKLAIVGIYKTGIEDYDKTFAIGDLKLIQRLNGWKPNQIGGYEIFIKDYHDMQKISDDLYYNIENFPSTWDTRTIKDLYPNIFDWLSMQDVTRDVLIGFMIVVAIINLITCLIILVLERIRMVGVLKALGARNWTVQRIFLQHSTIITCVGIILGTAFGIGICWLQQSTGFIKLKEEAYYMSEAAVKIVWWQVALVCSGTLLISFLVLMIPSFIVRRVRPVKAIQFR
;
A
#
# COMPACT_ATOMS: atom_id res chain seq x y z
N MET A 1 6.07 3.77 -49.34
CA MET A 1 6.89 3.49 -48.10
C MET A 1 8.03 4.46 -48.07
N LYS A 2 8.24 5.17 -46.95
CA LYS A 2 9.38 6.10 -46.82
C LYS A 2 10.68 5.29 -46.72
N VAL A 3 11.69 5.59 -47.55
CA VAL A 3 12.98 4.89 -47.65
C VAL A 3 13.64 4.68 -46.27
N ALA A 4 13.52 5.66 -45.37
CA ALA A 4 14.05 5.57 -44.02
C ALA A 4 13.44 4.39 -43.21
N SER A 5 12.14 4.16 -43.30
CA SER A 5 11.45 3.07 -42.57
C SER A 5 11.81 1.70 -43.14
N PHE A 6 12.00 1.60 -44.47
CA PHE A 6 12.45 0.36 -45.11
C PHE A 6 13.87 -0.04 -44.65
N ILE A 7 14.78 0.93 -44.67
CA ILE A 7 16.17 0.72 -44.25
C ILE A 7 16.24 0.38 -42.76
N ALA A 8 15.49 1.09 -41.89
CA ALA A 8 15.46 0.82 -40.44
C ALA A 8 14.98 -0.59 -40.12
N ASN A 9 13.90 -1.06 -40.75
CA ASN A 9 13.38 -2.41 -40.58
C ASN A 9 14.39 -3.48 -41.06
N ARG A 10 15.04 -3.24 -42.20
CA ARG A 10 16.02 -4.21 -42.74
C ARG A 10 17.30 -4.29 -41.89
N ILE A 11 17.71 -3.20 -41.24
CA ILE A 11 18.79 -3.18 -40.26
C ILE A 11 18.40 -3.92 -38.97
N ALA A 12 17.18 -3.73 -38.50
CA ALA A 12 16.69 -4.36 -37.27
C ALA A 12 16.66 -5.91 -37.37
N PHE A 13 16.31 -6.43 -38.56
CA PHE A 13 16.08 -7.87 -38.75
C PHE A 13 17.14 -8.60 -39.63
N ASN A 14 18.30 -7.99 -39.94
CA ASN A 14 19.32 -8.59 -40.77
C ASN A 14 20.05 -9.73 -40.03
N ARG A 15 20.20 -10.90 -40.68
CA ARG A 15 20.73 -12.16 -40.11
C ARG A 15 22.25 -12.28 -39.99
N GLN A 16 23.08 -11.33 -40.43
CA GLN A 16 24.54 -11.43 -40.33
C GLN A 16 25.05 -11.36 -38.89
N ARG A 17 25.98 -12.21 -38.49
CA ARG A 17 26.63 -12.23 -37.17
C ARG A 17 27.49 -10.97 -37.01
N SER A 18 27.02 -9.95 -36.32
CA SER A 18 27.69 -8.68 -36.07
C SER A 18 27.70 -8.39 -34.59
N PHE A 19 28.75 -7.74 -34.11
CA PHE A 19 28.87 -7.23 -32.73
C PHE A 19 27.67 -6.35 -32.35
N SER A 20 27.09 -5.62 -33.31
CA SER A 20 25.88 -4.84 -33.18
C SER A 20 24.71 -5.64 -32.63
N ARG A 21 24.54 -6.91 -33.02
CA ARG A 21 23.44 -7.75 -32.51
C ARG A 21 23.56 -8.07 -31.03
N PHE A 22 24.77 -8.28 -30.55
CA PHE A 22 25.02 -8.51 -29.14
C PHE A 22 24.57 -7.27 -28.33
N ILE A 23 24.99 -6.09 -28.79
CA ILE A 23 24.65 -4.82 -28.14
C ILE A 23 23.14 -4.51 -28.18
N ILE A 24 22.49 -4.75 -29.33
CA ILE A 24 21.04 -4.61 -29.46
C ILE A 24 20.30 -5.54 -28.47
N ARG A 25 20.73 -6.81 -28.39
CA ARG A 25 20.14 -7.76 -27.43
C ARG A 25 20.37 -7.32 -25.99
N LEU A 26 21.58 -6.89 -25.67
CA LEU A 26 21.92 -6.37 -24.34
C LEU A 26 21.05 -5.17 -23.99
N SER A 27 20.84 -4.24 -24.93
CA SER A 27 19.99 -3.07 -24.75
C SER A 27 18.51 -3.45 -24.55
N ILE A 28 18.00 -4.41 -25.33
CA ILE A 28 16.65 -4.94 -25.12
C ILE A 28 16.52 -5.53 -23.72
N VAL A 29 17.45 -6.41 -23.32
CA VAL A 29 17.44 -7.07 -22.00
C VAL A 29 17.47 -6.02 -20.87
N ALA A 30 18.35 -5.02 -20.98
CA ALA A 30 18.42 -3.96 -19.96
C ALA A 30 17.12 -3.12 -19.89
N THR A 31 16.50 -2.83 -21.03
CA THR A 31 15.21 -2.13 -21.05
C THR A 31 14.10 -3.03 -20.47
N VAL A 32 14.11 -4.32 -20.78
CA VAL A 32 13.18 -5.32 -20.20
C VAL A 32 13.29 -5.33 -18.68
N ILE A 33 14.53 -5.43 -18.16
CA ILE A 33 14.78 -5.44 -16.71
C ILE A 33 14.32 -4.13 -16.08
N SER A 34 14.67 -2.97 -16.65
CA SER A 34 14.29 -1.68 -16.09
C SER A 34 12.77 -1.50 -16.01
N VAL A 35 12.06 -1.82 -17.09
CA VAL A 35 10.59 -1.72 -17.12
C VAL A 35 9.94 -2.72 -16.18
N ALA A 36 10.42 -3.97 -16.16
CA ALA A 36 9.90 -5.00 -15.26
C ALA A 36 10.09 -4.61 -13.80
N VAL A 37 11.27 -4.12 -13.41
CA VAL A 37 11.55 -3.69 -12.03
C VAL A 37 10.67 -2.51 -11.66
N MET A 38 10.47 -1.50 -12.54
CA MET A 38 9.56 -0.39 -12.26
C MET A 38 8.12 -0.88 -12.00
N ILE A 39 7.61 -1.80 -12.82
CA ILE A 39 6.26 -2.36 -12.65
C ILE A 39 6.14 -3.16 -11.35
N VAL A 40 7.12 -4.02 -11.07
CA VAL A 40 7.14 -4.84 -9.84
C VAL A 40 7.21 -3.95 -8.60
N THR A 41 8.06 -2.91 -8.61
CA THR A 41 8.19 -1.97 -7.50
C THR A 41 6.87 -1.24 -7.23
N LEU A 42 6.21 -0.73 -8.28
CA LEU A 42 4.90 -0.08 -8.15
C LEU A 42 3.85 -1.05 -7.60
N ALA A 43 3.76 -2.25 -8.17
CA ALA A 43 2.77 -3.24 -7.79
C ALA A 43 2.98 -3.74 -6.34
N PHE A 44 4.23 -3.91 -5.91
CA PHE A 44 4.58 -4.27 -4.54
C PHE A 44 4.25 -3.14 -3.57
N THR A 45 4.66 -1.90 -3.84
CA THR A 45 4.37 -0.76 -2.96
C THR A 45 2.87 -0.54 -2.79
N ASN A 46 2.09 -0.59 -3.89
CA ASN A 46 0.64 -0.46 -3.83
C ASN A 46 0.00 -1.59 -3.02
N GLY A 47 0.40 -2.84 -3.25
CA GLY A 47 -0.11 -4.00 -2.52
C GLY A 47 0.21 -3.95 -1.04
N PHE A 48 1.43 -3.53 -0.71
CA PHE A 48 1.90 -3.37 0.65
C PHE A 48 1.08 -2.32 1.41
N GLN A 49 0.98 -1.10 0.86
CA GLN A 49 0.24 -0.01 1.47
C GLN A 49 -1.25 -0.33 1.65
N GLU A 50 -1.86 -0.93 0.63
CA GLU A 50 -3.25 -1.35 0.70
C GLU A 50 -3.48 -2.37 1.83
N THR A 51 -2.64 -3.40 1.89
CA THR A 51 -2.80 -4.49 2.88
C THR A 51 -2.61 -3.99 4.30
N VAL A 52 -1.58 -3.17 4.56
CA VAL A 52 -1.34 -2.61 5.90
C VAL A 52 -2.46 -1.64 6.28
N SER A 53 -2.82 -0.72 5.39
CA SER A 53 -3.89 0.24 5.63
C SER A 53 -5.23 -0.44 5.91
N GLN A 54 -5.59 -1.47 5.11
CA GLN A 54 -6.82 -2.23 5.33
C GLN A 54 -6.84 -2.95 6.68
N LYS A 55 -5.71 -3.51 7.14
CA LYS A 55 -5.62 -4.12 8.47
C LYS A 55 -5.89 -3.10 9.59
N VAL A 56 -5.27 -1.92 9.49
CA VAL A 56 -5.49 -0.83 10.45
C VAL A 56 -6.95 -0.39 10.46
N PHE A 57 -7.51 -0.12 9.28
CA PHE A 57 -8.90 0.33 9.14
C PHE A 57 -9.92 -0.74 9.57
N SER A 58 -9.65 -2.01 9.30
CA SER A 58 -10.52 -3.09 9.73
C SER A 58 -10.64 -3.17 11.25
N PHE A 59 -9.57 -2.86 11.99
CA PHE A 59 -9.57 -2.93 13.44
C PHE A 59 -10.17 -1.68 14.10
N TRP A 60 -9.96 -0.49 13.53
CA TRP A 60 -10.31 0.78 14.16
C TRP A 60 -11.32 1.64 13.40
N GLY A 61 -11.79 1.21 12.24
CA GLY A 61 -12.50 2.09 11.32
C GLY A 61 -11.56 3.11 10.66
N HIS A 62 -12.12 4.03 9.90
CA HIS A 62 -11.39 5.06 9.18
C HIS A 62 -11.37 6.40 9.92
N ILE A 63 -12.49 6.74 10.54
CA ILE A 63 -12.70 7.99 11.28
C ILE A 63 -13.30 7.66 12.63
N ARG A 64 -12.86 8.34 13.68
CA ARG A 64 -13.42 8.27 15.01
C ARG A 64 -14.07 9.58 15.37
N VAL A 65 -15.24 9.49 15.99
CA VAL A 65 -15.91 10.59 16.68
C VAL A 65 -15.82 10.33 18.17
N GLN A 66 -15.20 11.23 18.91
CA GLN A 66 -14.95 11.07 20.34
C GLN A 66 -14.99 12.41 21.06
N TYR A 67 -14.90 12.40 22.39
CA TYR A 67 -14.78 13.63 23.16
C TYR A 67 -13.50 14.39 22.80
N LYS A 68 -13.58 15.70 22.67
CA LYS A 68 -12.46 16.56 22.26
C LYS A 68 -11.41 16.67 23.37
N GLN A 69 -10.25 16.05 23.14
CA GLN A 69 -9.13 16.07 24.08
C GLN A 69 -7.84 16.50 23.37
N PRO A 70 -7.32 17.73 23.64
CA PRO A 70 -6.22 18.31 22.87
C PRO A 70 -4.87 17.58 22.99
N MET A 71 -4.62 16.81 24.05
CA MET A 71 -3.30 16.24 24.36
C MET A 71 -3.31 14.78 24.82
N LYS A 72 -4.23 13.97 24.36
CA LYS A 72 -4.28 12.57 24.78
C LYS A 72 -3.51 11.63 23.86
N SER A 73 -2.79 10.68 24.46
CA SER A 73 -2.19 9.55 23.74
C SER A 73 -3.25 8.81 22.93
N SER A 74 -2.89 8.36 21.73
CA SER A 74 -3.75 7.56 20.85
C SER A 74 -4.21 6.23 21.48
N ILE A 75 -3.50 5.79 22.53
CA ILE A 75 -3.78 4.57 23.31
C ILE A 75 -4.22 4.98 24.73
N ALA A 76 -5.37 5.62 24.86
CA ALA A 76 -5.92 5.99 26.16
C ALA A 76 -7.41 5.71 26.20
N GLU A 77 -7.96 5.48 27.41
CA GLU A 77 -9.41 5.34 27.60
C GLU A 77 -10.11 6.59 27.14
N GLU A 78 -11.20 6.46 26.38
CA GLU A 78 -12.02 7.59 25.95
C GLU A 78 -12.84 8.14 27.12
N GLU A 79 -13.08 9.46 27.09
CA GLU A 79 -14.11 10.08 27.91
C GLU A 79 -15.48 9.80 27.29
N GLN A 80 -16.50 9.76 28.15
CA GLN A 80 -17.86 9.47 27.73
C GLN A 80 -18.43 10.56 26.82
N ILE A 81 -19.13 10.12 25.78
CA ILE A 81 -20.06 10.93 25.02
C ILE A 81 -21.45 10.32 25.07
N GLU A 82 -22.49 11.12 24.92
CA GLU A 82 -23.86 10.61 24.86
C GLU A 82 -24.21 10.18 23.43
N LYS A 83 -24.85 9.03 23.29
CA LYS A 83 -25.36 8.59 21.97
C LYS A 83 -26.36 9.64 21.46
N ASN A 84 -26.17 10.02 20.18
CA ASN A 84 -27.06 10.97 19.51
C ASN A 84 -27.54 10.36 18.20
N ASP A 85 -28.82 9.94 18.20
CA ASP A 85 -29.40 9.25 17.05
C ASP A 85 -29.55 10.16 15.83
N THR A 86 -29.80 11.46 16.04
CA THR A 86 -29.89 12.44 14.93
C THR A 86 -28.57 12.55 14.19
N ILE A 87 -27.44 12.69 14.92
CA ILE A 87 -26.11 12.78 14.35
C ILE A 87 -25.74 11.44 13.68
N THR A 88 -26.03 10.32 14.35
CA THR A 88 -25.74 8.99 13.82
C THR A 88 -26.51 8.73 12.51
N GLN A 89 -27.76 9.17 12.41
CA GLN A 89 -28.54 9.10 11.17
C GLN A 89 -27.97 10.02 10.07
N ALA A 90 -27.63 11.27 10.42
CA ALA A 90 -27.02 12.20 9.47
C ALA A 90 -25.71 11.64 8.88
N ILE A 91 -24.89 11.00 9.72
CA ILE A 91 -23.66 10.31 9.28
C ILE A 91 -23.98 9.13 8.36
N ARG A 92 -24.93 8.28 8.73
CA ARG A 92 -25.35 7.10 7.94
C ARG A 92 -25.93 7.46 6.58
N GLN A 93 -26.60 8.60 6.46
CA GLN A 93 -27.19 9.07 5.19
C GLN A 93 -26.13 9.53 4.17
N LYS A 94 -24.89 9.81 4.60
CA LYS A 94 -23.82 10.17 3.67
C LYS A 94 -23.43 8.94 2.83
N ALA A 95 -23.54 9.05 1.51
CA ALA A 95 -23.31 7.96 0.57
C ALA A 95 -21.90 7.34 0.64
N VAL A 96 -20.94 8.06 1.22
CA VAL A 96 -19.54 7.62 1.40
C VAL A 96 -19.37 6.74 2.64
N VAL A 97 -20.31 6.78 3.62
CA VAL A 97 -20.25 5.99 4.86
C VAL A 97 -20.80 4.59 4.61
N VAL A 98 -20.05 3.59 5.05
CA VAL A 98 -20.45 2.17 4.98
C VAL A 98 -21.17 1.76 6.27
N SER A 99 -20.57 2.08 7.41
CA SER A 99 -21.15 1.77 8.72
C SER A 99 -20.62 2.69 9.81
N ILE A 100 -21.36 2.79 10.91
CA ILE A 100 -20.98 3.51 12.12
C ILE A 100 -21.33 2.64 13.33
N HIS A 101 -20.36 2.47 14.23
CA HIS A 101 -20.49 1.61 15.40
C HIS A 101 -20.03 2.32 16.66
N PRO A 102 -20.76 2.23 17.78
CA PRO A 102 -20.29 2.72 19.07
C PRO A 102 -19.19 1.82 19.62
N PHE A 103 -18.24 2.42 20.32
CA PHE A 103 -17.19 1.71 21.02
C PHE A 103 -16.81 2.40 22.32
N ALA A 104 -16.06 1.72 23.17
CA ALA A 104 -15.31 2.28 24.28
C ALA A 104 -14.07 1.41 24.54
N THR A 105 -13.05 1.99 25.20
CA THR A 105 -11.91 1.20 25.64
C THR A 105 -11.73 1.27 27.17
N LYS A 106 -11.14 0.22 27.75
CA LYS A 106 -10.86 0.12 29.16
C LYS A 106 -9.56 -0.60 29.43
N TYR A 107 -8.67 0.00 30.23
CA TYR A 107 -7.46 -0.68 30.69
C TYR A 107 -7.80 -1.84 31.63
N ALA A 108 -7.14 -2.94 31.40
CA ALA A 108 -7.32 -4.14 32.17
C ALA A 108 -6.03 -4.95 32.26
N ILE A 109 -5.94 -5.79 33.28
CA ILE A 109 -4.84 -6.73 33.46
C ILE A 109 -5.43 -8.14 33.43
N LEU A 110 -5.03 -8.93 32.45
CA LEU A 110 -5.33 -10.36 32.39
C LEU A 110 -4.34 -11.10 33.28
N ARG A 111 -4.83 -11.98 34.15
CA ARG A 111 -4.00 -12.73 35.08
C ARG A 111 -4.31 -14.21 35.06
N THR A 112 -3.27 -14.99 34.97
CA THR A 112 -3.24 -16.42 35.24
C THR A 112 -2.60 -16.69 36.61
N LYS A 113 -2.31 -17.95 36.92
CA LYS A 113 -1.57 -18.29 38.17
C LYS A 113 -0.10 -17.90 38.11
N GLU A 114 0.49 -17.88 36.92
CA GLU A 114 1.92 -17.73 36.67
C GLU A 114 2.30 -16.38 36.07
N GLU A 115 1.44 -15.84 35.17
CA GLU A 115 1.74 -14.70 34.33
C GLU A 115 0.63 -13.64 34.38
N MET A 116 0.97 -12.41 34.01
CA MET A 116 0.01 -11.32 33.85
C MET A 116 0.37 -10.44 32.65
N GLU A 117 -0.65 -9.97 31.93
CA GLU A 117 -0.52 -9.09 30.78
C GLU A 117 -1.49 -7.92 30.87
N GLY A 118 -0.96 -6.71 30.59
CA GLY A 118 -1.78 -5.49 30.49
C GLY A 118 -2.41 -5.40 29.11
N VAL A 119 -3.72 -5.19 29.07
CA VAL A 119 -4.45 -5.02 27.80
C VAL A 119 -5.38 -3.82 27.85
N LEU A 120 -5.64 -3.23 26.70
CA LEU A 120 -6.72 -2.26 26.50
C LEU A 120 -7.93 -3.00 25.87
N MET A 121 -8.95 -3.24 26.67
CA MET A 121 -10.14 -3.93 26.19
C MET A 121 -10.97 -2.96 25.34
N LYS A 122 -11.19 -3.31 24.06
CA LYS A 122 -12.09 -2.64 23.14
C LYS A 122 -13.49 -3.26 23.27
N GLY A 123 -14.44 -2.50 23.77
CA GLY A 123 -15.83 -2.90 23.90
C GLY A 123 -16.63 -2.55 22.67
N LEU A 124 -17.31 -3.55 22.13
CA LEU A 124 -18.19 -3.47 20.97
C LEU A 124 -19.62 -3.83 21.38
N ASP A 125 -20.60 -3.39 20.63
CA ASP A 125 -22.00 -3.75 20.87
C ASP A 125 -22.57 -4.71 19.82
N SER A 126 -23.83 -5.11 19.99
CA SER A 126 -24.50 -6.05 19.09
C SER A 126 -24.74 -5.52 17.67
N SER A 127 -24.59 -4.21 17.43
CA SER A 127 -24.71 -3.60 16.11
C SER A 127 -23.43 -3.67 15.30
N TYR A 128 -22.32 -4.10 15.92
CA TYR A 128 -21.01 -4.14 15.25
C TYR A 128 -20.98 -5.19 14.14
N ASN A 129 -20.52 -4.76 12.96
CA ASN A 129 -20.32 -5.68 11.85
C ASN A 129 -18.94 -6.35 11.94
N PHE A 130 -18.92 -7.60 12.41
CA PHE A 130 -17.70 -8.40 12.54
C PHE A 130 -17.07 -8.82 11.22
N ASP A 131 -17.70 -8.59 10.06
CA ASP A 131 -17.10 -8.90 8.77
C ASP A 131 -15.78 -8.13 8.56
N HIS A 132 -15.66 -6.92 9.12
CA HIS A 132 -14.42 -6.15 9.09
C HIS A 132 -13.25 -6.85 9.79
N LEU A 133 -13.53 -7.63 10.85
CA LEU A 133 -12.53 -8.34 11.65
C LEU A 133 -12.38 -9.81 11.25
N LYS A 134 -13.22 -10.32 10.34
CA LYS A 134 -13.31 -11.76 10.00
C LYS A 134 -11.97 -12.37 9.58
N GLN A 135 -11.15 -11.61 8.86
CA GLN A 135 -9.83 -12.04 8.41
C GLN A 135 -8.84 -12.30 9.55
N PHE A 136 -9.06 -11.71 10.71
CA PHE A 136 -8.13 -11.82 11.85
C PHE A 136 -8.44 -13.00 12.76
N MET A 137 -9.63 -13.57 12.73
CA MET A 137 -10.01 -14.71 13.58
C MET A 137 -9.21 -15.95 13.21
N LYS A 138 -8.42 -16.47 14.16
CA LYS A 138 -7.63 -17.69 14.00
C LYS A 138 -8.34 -18.91 14.56
N GLN A 139 -8.96 -18.76 15.74
CA GLN A 139 -9.68 -19.86 16.41
C GLN A 139 -10.90 -19.32 17.13
N GLY A 140 -11.95 -20.13 17.22
CA GLY A 140 -13.15 -19.80 17.96
C GLY A 140 -14.21 -19.04 17.17
N ARG A 141 -14.89 -18.12 17.85
CA ARG A 141 -16.01 -17.35 17.32
C ARG A 141 -16.02 -15.91 17.85
N TRP A 142 -16.85 -15.06 17.24
CA TRP A 142 -17.13 -13.72 17.74
C TRP A 142 -18.00 -13.75 19.00
N LEU A 143 -18.02 -12.61 19.72
CA LEU A 143 -18.81 -12.41 20.93
C LEU A 143 -20.30 -12.67 20.67
N ARG A 144 -20.96 -13.24 21.65
CA ARG A 144 -22.43 -13.30 21.73
C ARG A 144 -22.90 -12.27 22.74
N PHE A 145 -23.72 -11.35 22.27
CA PHE A 145 -24.25 -10.29 23.11
C PHE A 145 -25.53 -10.75 23.78
N SER A 146 -25.78 -10.24 25.00
CA SER A 146 -27.01 -10.46 25.75
C SER A 146 -27.85 -9.20 25.74
N ASP A 147 -29.16 -9.33 25.63
CA ASP A 147 -30.07 -8.18 25.64
C ASP A 147 -30.20 -7.58 27.03
N THR A 148 -30.15 -8.38 28.08
CA THR A 148 -30.44 -7.99 29.46
C THR A 148 -29.21 -7.66 30.29
N THR A 149 -28.09 -8.32 30.01
CA THR A 149 -26.85 -8.17 30.78
C THR A 149 -25.65 -8.02 29.84
N TYR A 150 -24.46 -7.76 30.38
CA TYR A 150 -23.22 -7.81 29.58
C TYR A 150 -22.78 -9.25 29.35
N SER A 151 -22.12 -9.48 28.22
CA SER A 151 -21.50 -10.75 27.90
C SER A 151 -20.24 -10.95 28.75
N ARG A 152 -20.07 -12.15 29.32
CA ARG A 152 -18.84 -12.55 30.03
C ARG A 152 -17.85 -13.28 29.11
N GLU A 153 -17.79 -12.83 27.87
CA GLU A 153 -16.93 -13.36 26.84
C GLU A 153 -15.84 -12.34 26.48
N ILE A 154 -14.67 -12.85 26.14
CA ILE A 154 -13.54 -12.06 25.68
C ILE A 154 -12.87 -12.74 24.48
N ILE A 155 -12.37 -11.94 23.54
CA ILE A 155 -11.52 -12.38 22.46
C ILE A 155 -10.16 -11.75 22.68
N ILE A 156 -9.12 -12.55 22.72
CA ILE A 156 -7.74 -12.13 22.94
C ILE A 156 -6.89 -12.38 21.70
N SER A 157 -5.75 -11.70 21.61
CA SER A 157 -4.81 -11.96 20.53
C SER A 157 -4.07 -13.29 20.73
N SER A 158 -3.50 -13.81 19.64
CA SER A 158 -2.63 -15.00 19.72
C SER A 158 -1.34 -14.72 20.49
N TYR A 159 -0.87 -13.47 20.52
CA TYR A 159 0.24 -13.03 21.37
C TYR A 159 -0.12 -13.17 22.86
N THR A 160 -1.19 -12.51 23.30
CA THR A 160 -1.68 -12.58 24.68
C THR A 160 -2.02 -14.03 25.11
N ALA A 161 -2.60 -14.82 24.21
CA ALA A 161 -2.88 -16.24 24.46
C ALA A 161 -1.60 -17.05 24.67
N GLY A 162 -0.54 -16.77 23.89
CA GLY A 162 0.78 -17.40 24.02
C GLY A 162 1.48 -17.04 25.32
N GLU A 163 1.59 -15.73 25.65
CA GLU A 163 2.23 -15.24 26.87
C GLU A 163 1.56 -15.81 28.13
N LEU A 164 0.23 -15.77 28.18
CA LEU A 164 -0.54 -16.26 29.32
C LEU A 164 -0.81 -17.78 29.30
N LYS A 165 -0.34 -18.50 28.28
CA LYS A 165 -0.56 -19.95 28.05
C LYS A 165 -2.05 -20.34 28.09
N LEU A 166 -2.91 -19.45 27.56
CA LEU A 166 -4.35 -19.61 27.54
C LEU A 166 -4.83 -20.26 26.23
N LYS A 167 -5.88 -21.03 26.33
CA LYS A 167 -6.53 -21.72 25.20
C LYS A 167 -7.97 -21.25 25.02
N LEU A 168 -8.56 -21.61 23.89
CA LEU A 168 -9.98 -21.41 23.63
C LEU A 168 -10.82 -22.09 24.72
N ASN A 169 -11.88 -21.42 25.18
CA ASN A 169 -12.79 -21.81 26.26
C ASN A 169 -12.21 -21.76 27.67
N ASP A 170 -10.96 -21.36 27.86
CA ASP A 170 -10.42 -21.11 29.19
C ASP A 170 -11.11 -19.89 29.83
N LYS A 171 -11.16 -19.88 31.16
CA LYS A 171 -11.64 -18.73 31.92
C LYS A 171 -10.45 -17.98 32.51
N VAL A 172 -10.32 -16.71 32.14
CA VAL A 172 -9.28 -15.82 32.62
C VAL A 172 -9.85 -14.83 33.63
N VAL A 173 -9.06 -14.52 34.65
CA VAL A 173 -9.36 -13.42 35.59
C VAL A 173 -8.83 -12.15 34.99
N ILE A 174 -9.70 -11.15 34.87
CA ILE A 174 -9.38 -9.81 34.38
C ILE A 174 -9.58 -8.79 35.51
N TYR A 175 -8.59 -7.93 35.71
CA TYR A 175 -8.66 -6.83 36.65
C TYR A 175 -8.83 -5.53 35.89
N PHE A 176 -9.94 -4.86 36.08
CA PHE A 176 -10.20 -3.56 35.50
C PHE A 176 -9.74 -2.46 36.45
N ILE A 177 -9.09 -1.44 35.88
CA ILE A 177 -8.66 -0.26 36.61
C ILE A 177 -9.84 0.73 36.60
N LYS A 178 -10.37 1.00 37.78
CA LYS A 178 -11.44 2.00 37.94
C LYS A 178 -10.89 3.42 37.95
N PRO A 179 -11.73 4.45 37.74
CA PRO A 179 -11.31 5.86 37.82
C PRO A 179 -10.71 6.25 39.16
N ASP A 180 -11.10 5.57 40.26
CA ASP A 180 -10.55 5.75 41.60
C ASP A 180 -9.21 5.01 41.85
N GLY A 181 -8.67 4.36 40.81
CA GLY A 181 -7.43 3.56 40.88
C GLY A 181 -7.62 2.17 41.49
N SER A 182 -8.79 1.81 42.00
CA SER A 182 -9.04 0.48 42.55
C SER A 182 -9.17 -0.58 41.44
N LEU A 183 -8.77 -1.81 41.77
CA LEU A 183 -8.88 -2.94 40.86
C LEU A 183 -10.18 -3.70 41.09
N ARG A 184 -10.94 -3.93 40.02
CA ARG A 184 -12.15 -4.76 40.07
C ARG A 184 -11.92 -6.04 39.29
N PRO A 185 -11.88 -7.22 39.95
CA PRO A 185 -11.80 -8.48 39.28
C PRO A 185 -13.12 -8.88 38.63
N ASP A 186 -13.05 -9.47 37.45
CA ASP A 186 -14.14 -10.22 36.81
C ASP A 186 -13.56 -11.50 36.19
N LYS A 187 -14.41 -12.43 35.81
CA LYS A 187 -14.00 -13.69 35.19
C LYS A 187 -14.69 -13.83 33.84
N LEU A 188 -13.88 -13.83 32.79
CA LEU A 188 -14.36 -13.90 31.39
C LEU A 188 -13.92 -15.21 30.75
N ALA A 189 -14.74 -15.72 29.82
CA ALA A 189 -14.44 -16.89 29.01
C ALA A 189 -13.85 -16.46 27.66
N ILE A 190 -12.74 -17.08 27.28
CA ILE A 190 -12.09 -16.85 25.98
C ILE A 190 -12.88 -17.59 24.90
N VAL A 191 -13.58 -16.87 24.03
CA VAL A 191 -14.42 -17.43 22.97
C VAL A 191 -13.79 -17.34 21.59
N GLY A 192 -12.74 -16.54 21.45
CA GLY A 192 -11.98 -16.39 20.21
C GLY A 192 -10.55 -15.97 20.44
N ILE A 193 -9.68 -16.37 19.51
CA ILE A 193 -8.29 -15.96 19.44
C ILE A 193 -8.07 -15.35 18.06
N TYR A 194 -7.63 -14.08 18.03
CA TYR A 194 -7.37 -13.34 16.80
C TYR A 194 -5.89 -13.06 16.60
N LYS A 195 -5.50 -12.72 15.38
CA LYS A 195 -4.16 -12.21 15.03
C LYS A 195 -4.28 -11.20 13.91
N THR A 196 -3.90 -9.95 14.15
CA THR A 196 -3.87 -8.91 13.13
C THR A 196 -2.59 -8.95 12.30
N GLY A 197 -1.50 -9.41 12.92
CA GLY A 197 -0.14 -9.30 12.40
C GLY A 197 0.45 -7.89 12.54
N ILE A 198 -0.23 -6.99 13.25
CA ILE A 198 0.30 -5.72 13.72
C ILE A 198 0.69 -5.93 15.19
N GLU A 199 1.98 -5.96 15.48
CA GLU A 199 2.51 -6.34 16.79
C GLU A 199 1.94 -5.48 17.92
N ASP A 200 1.85 -4.16 17.70
CA ASP A 200 1.30 -3.22 18.69
C ASP A 200 -0.17 -3.52 19.00
N TYR A 201 -0.95 -3.96 18.01
CA TYR A 201 -2.36 -4.31 18.22
C TYR A 201 -2.50 -5.66 18.93
N ASP A 202 -1.72 -6.64 18.49
CA ASP A 202 -1.75 -7.98 19.05
C ASP A 202 -1.25 -8.02 20.50
N LYS A 203 -0.33 -7.13 20.89
CA LYS A 203 0.14 -6.96 22.27
C LYS A 203 -0.82 -6.17 23.15
N THR A 204 -1.50 -5.18 22.57
CA THR A 204 -2.22 -4.20 23.40
C THR A 204 -3.69 -4.53 23.56
N PHE A 205 -4.38 -5.06 22.52
CA PHE A 205 -5.84 -5.07 22.52
C PHE A 205 -6.45 -6.44 22.83
N ALA A 206 -7.58 -6.37 23.55
CA ALA A 206 -8.54 -7.46 23.67
C ALA A 206 -9.93 -6.94 23.29
N ILE A 207 -10.83 -7.80 22.83
CA ILE A 207 -12.18 -7.41 22.38
C ILE A 207 -13.21 -7.97 23.35
N GLY A 208 -14.11 -7.12 23.83
CA GLY A 208 -15.15 -7.49 24.79
C GLY A 208 -16.46 -6.75 24.53
N ASP A 209 -17.39 -6.88 25.45
CA ASP A 209 -18.72 -6.26 25.39
C ASP A 209 -18.66 -4.80 25.89
N LEU A 210 -19.21 -3.86 25.12
CA LEU A 210 -19.33 -2.46 25.47
C LEU A 210 -20.14 -2.26 26.77
N LYS A 211 -21.20 -3.04 26.99
CA LYS A 211 -22.00 -2.98 28.22
C LYS A 211 -21.18 -3.27 29.49
N LEU A 212 -20.15 -4.13 29.37
CA LEU A 212 -19.24 -4.40 30.49
C LEU A 212 -18.45 -3.12 30.84
N ILE A 213 -17.90 -2.42 29.84
CA ILE A 213 -17.16 -1.17 30.06
C ILE A 213 -18.07 -0.08 30.63
N GLN A 214 -19.29 0.06 30.11
CA GLN A 214 -20.28 1.02 30.65
C GLN A 214 -20.52 0.77 32.13
N ARG A 215 -20.73 -0.50 32.52
CA ARG A 215 -20.93 -0.87 33.92
C ARG A 215 -19.71 -0.58 34.79
N LEU A 216 -18.52 -0.82 34.28
CA LEU A 216 -17.26 -0.62 35.01
C LEU A 216 -16.99 0.87 35.28
N ASN A 217 -17.34 1.72 34.35
CA ASN A 217 -17.19 3.18 34.43
C ASN A 217 -18.37 3.86 35.12
N GLY A 218 -19.43 3.13 35.48
CA GLY A 218 -20.67 3.72 36.00
C GLY A 218 -21.44 4.55 34.98
N TRP A 219 -21.24 4.27 33.69
CA TRP A 219 -21.89 4.97 32.59
C TRP A 219 -23.34 4.52 32.40
N LYS A 220 -24.16 5.42 31.93
CA LYS A 220 -25.53 5.11 31.52
C LYS A 220 -25.52 4.32 30.21
N PRO A 221 -26.58 3.58 29.86
CA PRO A 221 -26.65 2.81 28.61
C PRO A 221 -26.52 3.66 27.33
N ASN A 222 -26.85 4.96 27.40
CA ASN A 222 -26.66 5.90 26.31
C ASN A 222 -25.29 6.58 26.25
N GLN A 223 -24.37 6.24 27.16
CA GLN A 223 -23.02 6.78 27.19
C GLN A 223 -22.02 5.79 26.61
N ILE A 224 -21.15 6.28 25.74
CA ILE A 224 -20.13 5.50 25.00
C ILE A 224 -18.81 6.25 24.97
N GLY A 225 -17.72 5.60 24.61
CA GLY A 225 -16.43 6.26 24.39
C GLY A 225 -16.36 7.04 23.09
N GLY A 226 -17.05 6.57 22.05
CA GLY A 226 -17.07 7.21 20.74
C GLY A 226 -17.76 6.37 19.68
N TYR A 227 -17.66 6.84 18.44
CA TYR A 227 -18.10 6.12 17.25
C TYR A 227 -16.93 5.83 16.33
N GLU A 228 -16.91 4.64 15.76
CA GLU A 228 -16.04 4.24 14.66
C GLU A 228 -16.83 4.27 13.36
N ILE A 229 -16.31 4.97 12.37
CA ILE A 229 -16.95 5.16 11.06
C ILE A 229 -16.11 4.46 10.01
N PHE A 230 -16.75 3.58 9.25
CA PHE A 230 -16.19 2.92 8.08
C PHE A 230 -16.67 3.63 6.82
N ILE A 231 -15.74 3.98 5.93
CA ILE A 231 -16.01 4.67 4.67
C ILE A 231 -15.56 3.82 3.48
N LYS A 232 -16.09 4.12 2.28
CA LYS A 232 -15.82 3.36 1.06
C LYS A 232 -14.39 3.56 0.56
N ASP A 233 -13.90 4.80 0.55
CA ASP A 233 -12.58 5.16 0.06
C ASP A 233 -11.81 5.92 1.14
N TYR A 234 -10.71 5.36 1.59
CA TYR A 234 -9.89 5.93 2.63
C TYR A 234 -9.00 7.10 2.16
N HIS A 235 -8.85 7.31 0.84
CA HIS A 235 -8.06 8.42 0.31
C HIS A 235 -8.70 9.77 0.62
N ASP A 236 -10.03 9.83 0.69
CA ASP A 236 -10.80 11.03 1.03
C ASP A 236 -11.06 11.18 2.54
N MET A 237 -10.45 10.34 3.37
CA MET A 237 -10.76 10.23 4.81
C MET A 237 -10.66 11.58 5.55
N GLN A 238 -9.62 12.39 5.28
CA GLN A 238 -9.47 13.70 5.91
C GLN A 238 -10.60 14.65 5.52
N LYS A 239 -10.88 14.74 4.23
CA LYS A 239 -11.97 15.57 3.70
C LYS A 239 -13.33 15.17 4.28
N ILE A 240 -13.56 13.86 4.41
CA ILE A 240 -14.80 13.34 5.01
C ILE A 240 -14.83 13.65 6.51
N SER A 241 -13.72 13.52 7.24
CA SER A 241 -13.61 13.88 8.64
C SER A 241 -13.94 15.36 8.87
N ASP A 242 -13.38 16.25 8.06
CA ASP A 242 -13.65 17.68 8.12
C ASP A 242 -15.11 17.99 7.78
N ASP A 243 -15.68 17.32 6.77
CA ASP A 243 -17.09 17.47 6.40
C ASP A 243 -18.04 17.00 7.52
N LEU A 244 -17.70 15.93 8.24
CA LEU A 244 -18.44 15.47 9.41
C LEU A 244 -18.40 16.48 10.56
N TYR A 245 -17.26 17.11 10.78
CA TYR A 245 -17.08 18.09 11.87
C TYR A 245 -17.77 19.42 11.59
N TYR A 246 -17.65 19.95 10.36
CA TYR A 246 -18.13 21.30 10.06
C TYR A 246 -19.56 21.35 9.48
N ASN A 247 -20.01 20.31 8.80
CA ASN A 247 -21.23 20.33 8.00
C ASN A 247 -22.37 19.48 8.57
N ILE A 248 -22.19 18.80 9.71
CA ILE A 248 -23.31 18.13 10.39
C ILE A 248 -24.00 19.14 11.28
N GLU A 249 -25.30 19.31 11.06
CA GLU A 249 -26.14 20.18 11.86
C GLU A 249 -26.18 19.72 13.34
N ASN A 250 -26.03 20.66 14.28
CA ASN A 250 -26.00 20.41 15.72
C ASN A 250 -24.89 19.45 16.19
N PHE A 251 -23.75 19.39 15.48
CA PHE A 251 -22.58 18.62 15.93
C PHE A 251 -22.05 19.22 17.25
N PRO A 252 -21.95 18.46 18.36
CA PRO A 252 -21.55 18.99 19.65
C PRO A 252 -20.14 19.59 19.62
N SER A 253 -19.96 20.79 20.12
CA SER A 253 -18.61 21.43 20.20
C SER A 253 -17.62 20.69 21.10
N THR A 254 -18.12 19.80 21.98
CA THR A 254 -17.33 18.91 22.82
C THR A 254 -16.84 17.66 22.12
N TRP A 255 -17.33 17.38 20.93
CA TRP A 255 -16.91 16.24 20.12
C TRP A 255 -15.84 16.66 19.12
N ASP A 256 -15.04 15.69 18.71
CA ASP A 256 -14.00 15.84 17.71
C ASP A 256 -14.07 14.66 16.72
N THR A 257 -13.74 14.94 15.48
CA THR A 257 -13.58 13.91 14.45
C THR A 257 -12.10 13.76 14.14
N ARG A 258 -11.56 12.57 14.29
CA ARG A 258 -10.17 12.28 13.99
C ARG A 258 -10.05 11.11 13.01
N THR A 259 -9.18 11.26 12.06
CA THR A 259 -8.84 10.16 11.18
C THR A 259 -7.94 9.16 11.92
N ILE A 260 -7.97 7.92 11.48
CA ILE A 260 -7.07 6.93 12.04
C ILE A 260 -5.59 7.25 11.74
N LYS A 261 -5.32 8.05 10.69
CA LYS A 261 -3.97 8.57 10.40
C LYS A 261 -3.47 9.51 11.51
N ASP A 262 -4.36 10.36 12.03
CA ASP A 262 -4.02 11.28 13.13
C ASP A 262 -3.80 10.54 14.45
N LEU A 263 -4.47 9.40 14.63
CA LEU A 263 -4.38 8.59 15.83
C LEU A 263 -3.15 7.66 15.84
N TYR A 264 -2.73 7.18 14.66
CA TYR A 264 -1.58 6.27 14.50
C TYR A 264 -0.60 6.80 13.44
N PRO A 265 -0.04 8.02 13.63
CA PRO A 265 0.83 8.66 12.64
C PRO A 265 2.03 7.80 12.28
N ASN A 266 2.64 7.12 13.26
CA ASN A 266 3.84 6.31 13.05
C ASN A 266 3.68 5.24 11.94
N ILE A 267 2.52 4.58 11.87
CA ILE A 267 2.26 3.56 10.84
C ILE A 267 2.13 4.24 9.46
N PHE A 268 1.40 5.34 9.39
CA PHE A 268 1.15 6.02 8.12
C PHE A 268 2.36 6.83 7.63
N ASP A 269 3.16 7.39 8.53
CA ASP A 269 4.45 8.01 8.19
C ASP A 269 5.42 6.98 7.64
N TRP A 270 5.49 5.79 8.26
CA TRP A 270 6.29 4.69 7.73
C TRP A 270 5.80 4.22 6.35
N LEU A 271 4.48 4.13 6.13
CA LEU A 271 3.93 3.84 4.81
C LEU A 271 4.29 4.91 3.78
N SER A 272 4.26 6.20 4.16
CA SER A 272 4.62 7.30 3.26
C SER A 272 6.11 7.29 2.88
N MET A 273 7.00 6.84 3.78
CA MET A 273 8.42 6.63 3.45
C MET A 273 8.63 5.59 2.34
N GLN A 274 7.72 4.61 2.21
CA GLN A 274 7.78 3.65 1.11
C GLN A 274 7.50 4.31 -0.25
N ASP A 275 6.68 5.36 -0.30
CA ASP A 275 6.46 6.15 -1.53
C ASP A 275 7.75 6.84 -1.97
N VAL A 276 8.48 7.46 -1.05
CA VAL A 276 9.77 8.10 -1.33
C VAL A 276 10.77 7.06 -1.86
N THR A 277 10.88 5.92 -1.20
CA THR A 277 11.75 4.82 -1.62
C THR A 277 11.40 4.32 -3.01
N ARG A 278 10.11 4.13 -3.30
CA ARG A 278 9.60 3.75 -4.62
C ARG A 278 9.99 4.77 -5.69
N ASP A 279 9.77 6.06 -5.43
CA ASP A 279 10.02 7.13 -6.40
C ASP A 279 11.52 7.26 -6.70
N VAL A 280 12.37 7.11 -5.69
CA VAL A 280 13.83 7.05 -5.85
C VAL A 280 14.25 5.85 -6.70
N LEU A 281 13.73 4.66 -6.43
CA LEU A 281 14.02 3.46 -7.23
C LEU A 281 13.58 3.62 -8.68
N ILE A 282 12.39 4.15 -8.93
CA ILE A 282 11.90 4.44 -10.29
C ILE A 282 12.82 5.44 -10.98
N GLY A 283 13.24 6.51 -10.29
CA GLY A 283 14.18 7.48 -10.79
C GLY A 283 15.52 6.84 -11.23
N PHE A 284 16.09 5.99 -10.39
CA PHE A 284 17.29 5.23 -10.72
C PHE A 284 17.10 4.33 -11.96
N MET A 285 15.97 3.61 -12.04
CA MET A 285 15.69 2.75 -13.19
C MET A 285 15.56 3.53 -14.50
N ILE A 286 14.97 4.71 -14.45
CA ILE A 286 14.88 5.61 -15.61
C ILE A 286 16.30 6.05 -16.03
N VAL A 287 17.15 6.46 -15.10
CA VAL A 287 18.54 6.86 -15.39
C VAL A 287 19.33 5.72 -16.02
N VAL A 288 19.22 4.51 -15.47
CA VAL A 288 19.88 3.31 -16.03
C VAL A 288 19.38 3.02 -17.44
N ALA A 289 18.07 3.09 -17.68
CA ALA A 289 17.50 2.91 -19.00
C ALA A 289 18.01 3.96 -20.02
N ILE A 290 18.12 5.23 -19.60
CA ILE A 290 18.64 6.32 -20.42
C ILE A 290 20.09 6.06 -20.81
N ILE A 291 20.97 5.77 -19.86
CA ILE A 291 22.40 5.51 -20.10
C ILE A 291 22.55 4.33 -21.06
N ASN A 292 21.81 3.24 -20.84
CA ASN A 292 21.83 2.06 -21.70
C ASN A 292 21.43 2.40 -23.16
N LEU A 293 20.37 3.16 -23.34
CA LEU A 293 19.87 3.55 -24.66
C LEU A 293 20.84 4.51 -25.40
N ILE A 294 21.43 5.46 -24.68
CA ILE A 294 22.46 6.36 -25.25
C ILE A 294 23.65 5.54 -25.73
N THR A 295 24.17 4.66 -24.88
CA THR A 295 25.30 3.79 -25.21
C THR A 295 25.00 2.90 -26.42
N CYS A 296 23.83 2.28 -26.45
CA CYS A 296 23.39 1.46 -27.58
C CYS A 296 23.35 2.26 -28.88
N LEU A 297 22.78 3.48 -28.86
CA LEU A 297 22.68 4.31 -30.05
C LEU A 297 24.08 4.78 -30.54
N ILE A 298 24.96 5.20 -29.63
CA ILE A 298 26.33 5.60 -30.00
C ILE A 298 27.07 4.45 -30.69
N ILE A 299 27.04 3.24 -30.12
CA ILE A 299 27.71 2.10 -30.67
C ILE A 299 27.11 1.72 -32.03
N LEU A 300 25.78 1.76 -32.16
CA LEU A 300 25.09 1.45 -33.40
C LEU A 300 25.46 2.47 -34.50
N VAL A 301 25.59 3.75 -34.18
CA VAL A 301 26.04 4.78 -35.13
C VAL A 301 27.49 4.57 -35.55
N LEU A 302 28.39 4.28 -34.59
CA LEU A 302 29.80 4.03 -34.88
C LEU A 302 30.01 2.79 -35.78
N GLU A 303 29.30 1.70 -35.53
CA GLU A 303 29.39 0.49 -36.34
C GLU A 303 28.87 0.70 -37.80
N ARG A 304 27.91 1.58 -37.97
CA ARG A 304 27.26 1.89 -39.26
C ARG A 304 27.82 3.17 -39.92
N ILE A 305 28.98 3.69 -39.47
CA ILE A 305 29.54 4.95 -39.93
C ILE A 305 29.80 4.97 -41.44
N ARG A 306 30.24 3.83 -42.04
CA ARG A 306 30.40 3.71 -43.48
C ARG A 306 29.08 3.86 -44.26
N MET A 307 28.03 3.20 -43.79
CA MET A 307 26.69 3.34 -44.37
C MET A 307 26.22 4.81 -44.33
N VAL A 308 26.47 5.52 -43.20
CA VAL A 308 26.17 6.94 -43.07
C VAL A 308 26.96 7.76 -44.09
N GLY A 309 28.26 7.46 -44.29
CA GLY A 309 29.12 8.12 -45.28
C GLY A 309 28.59 7.94 -46.70
N VAL A 310 28.22 6.71 -47.09
CA VAL A 310 27.67 6.40 -48.42
C VAL A 310 26.36 7.11 -48.65
N LEU A 311 25.43 7.05 -47.68
CA LEU A 311 24.13 7.74 -47.79
C LEU A 311 24.29 9.26 -47.95
N LYS A 312 25.22 9.89 -47.23
CA LYS A 312 25.50 11.31 -47.35
C LYS A 312 26.17 11.65 -48.69
N ALA A 313 27.09 10.81 -49.18
CA ALA A 313 27.71 10.96 -50.50
C ALA A 313 26.66 10.90 -51.64
N LEU A 314 25.61 10.09 -51.48
CA LEU A 314 24.46 10.03 -52.35
C LEU A 314 23.46 11.15 -52.20
N GLY A 315 23.76 12.18 -51.35
CA GLY A 315 22.93 13.35 -51.17
C GLY A 315 21.84 13.25 -50.07
N ALA A 316 21.89 12.23 -49.22
CA ALA A 316 20.95 12.12 -48.10
C ALA A 316 21.14 13.27 -47.10
N ARG A 317 20.03 13.97 -46.78
CA ARG A 317 20.00 15.03 -45.77
C ARG A 317 20.31 14.46 -44.38
N ASN A 318 20.98 15.21 -43.52
CA ASN A 318 21.32 14.80 -42.15
C ASN A 318 20.11 14.31 -41.39
N TRP A 319 18.94 14.92 -41.51
CA TRP A 319 17.70 14.52 -40.89
C TRP A 319 17.19 13.14 -41.35
N THR A 320 17.39 12.80 -42.62
CA THR A 320 17.01 11.49 -43.15
C THR A 320 17.81 10.39 -42.49
N VAL A 321 19.12 10.58 -42.37
CA VAL A 321 20.00 9.63 -41.70
C VAL A 321 19.70 9.52 -40.19
N GLN A 322 19.49 10.66 -39.54
CA GLN A 322 19.10 10.72 -38.14
C GLN A 322 17.81 9.93 -37.87
N ARG A 323 16.82 10.11 -38.73
CA ARG A 323 15.52 9.43 -38.62
C ARG A 323 15.64 7.91 -38.71
N ILE A 324 16.59 7.38 -39.51
CA ILE A 324 16.84 5.93 -39.58
C ILE A 324 17.23 5.38 -38.22
N PHE A 325 18.18 6.02 -37.53
CA PHE A 325 18.67 5.59 -36.21
C PHE A 325 17.62 5.78 -35.12
N LEU A 326 16.90 6.90 -35.14
CA LEU A 326 15.80 7.13 -34.18
C LEU A 326 14.71 6.06 -34.32
N GLN A 327 14.28 5.76 -35.55
CA GLN A 327 13.25 4.71 -35.77
C GLN A 327 13.76 3.34 -35.31
N HIS A 328 15.00 3.01 -35.61
CA HIS A 328 15.58 1.73 -35.16
C HIS A 328 15.64 1.62 -33.64
N SER A 329 16.11 2.65 -32.94
CA SER A 329 16.18 2.69 -31.49
C SER A 329 14.79 2.69 -30.84
N THR A 330 13.80 3.38 -31.44
CA THR A 330 12.40 3.32 -30.97
C THR A 330 11.83 1.91 -31.08
N ILE A 331 12.13 1.15 -32.16
CA ILE A 331 11.71 -0.24 -32.28
C ILE A 331 12.31 -1.10 -31.15
N ILE A 332 13.61 -0.93 -30.88
CA ILE A 332 14.31 -1.65 -29.80
C ILE A 332 13.62 -1.35 -28.45
N THR A 333 13.35 -0.08 -28.19
CA THR A 333 12.69 0.37 -26.96
C THR A 333 11.28 -0.20 -26.84
N CYS A 334 10.48 -0.16 -27.91
CA CYS A 334 9.13 -0.75 -27.92
C CYS A 334 9.14 -2.24 -27.62
N VAL A 335 10.08 -3.01 -28.25
CA VAL A 335 10.24 -4.43 -27.95
C VAL A 335 10.64 -4.65 -26.50
N GLY A 336 11.57 -3.84 -25.97
CA GLY A 336 11.98 -3.89 -24.57
C GLY A 336 10.83 -3.59 -23.60
N ILE A 337 10.01 -2.58 -23.88
CA ILE A 337 8.83 -2.22 -23.06
C ILE A 337 7.81 -3.36 -23.08
N ILE A 338 7.44 -3.90 -24.25
CA ILE A 338 6.45 -4.99 -24.35
C ILE A 338 6.90 -6.22 -23.57
N LEU A 339 8.14 -6.66 -23.79
CA LEU A 339 8.70 -7.82 -23.08
C LEU A 339 8.87 -7.54 -21.59
N GLY A 340 9.31 -6.33 -21.22
CA GLY A 340 9.48 -5.90 -19.83
C GLY A 340 8.15 -5.86 -19.07
N THR A 341 7.11 -5.32 -19.71
CA THR A 341 5.76 -5.29 -19.15
C THR A 341 5.22 -6.72 -18.97
N ALA A 342 5.35 -7.58 -19.98
CA ALA A 342 4.90 -8.97 -19.89
C ALA A 342 5.65 -9.72 -18.78
N PHE A 343 6.96 -9.52 -18.64
CA PHE A 343 7.79 -10.15 -17.62
C PHE A 343 7.46 -9.60 -16.21
N GLY A 344 7.32 -8.29 -16.06
CA GLY A 344 6.96 -7.65 -14.78
C GLY A 344 5.57 -8.09 -14.29
N ILE A 345 4.57 -8.08 -15.16
CA ILE A 345 3.22 -8.58 -14.84
C ILE A 345 3.26 -10.08 -14.52
N GLY A 346 4.05 -10.86 -15.27
CA GLY A 346 4.24 -12.29 -15.03
C GLY A 346 4.79 -12.59 -13.64
N ILE A 347 5.80 -11.83 -13.18
CA ILE A 347 6.35 -11.95 -11.80
C ILE A 347 5.28 -11.59 -10.77
N CYS A 348 4.55 -10.50 -10.98
CA CYS A 348 3.47 -10.07 -10.10
C CYS A 348 2.37 -11.14 -9.97
N TRP A 349 1.96 -11.71 -11.09
CA TRP A 349 0.96 -12.78 -11.12
C TRP A 349 1.49 -14.07 -10.45
N LEU A 350 2.74 -14.43 -10.67
CA LEU A 350 3.39 -15.57 -10.01
C LEU A 350 3.42 -15.37 -8.50
N GLN A 351 3.81 -14.18 -8.02
CA GLN A 351 3.79 -13.87 -6.59
C GLN A 351 2.37 -13.95 -6.01
N GLN A 352 1.38 -13.41 -6.70
CA GLN A 352 0.00 -13.41 -6.24
C GLN A 352 -0.60 -14.82 -6.15
N SER A 353 -0.17 -15.75 -7.03
CA SER A 353 -0.66 -17.13 -7.05
C SER A 353 0.09 -18.08 -6.12
N THR A 354 1.38 -17.85 -5.88
CA THR A 354 2.24 -18.80 -5.13
C THR A 354 2.70 -18.28 -3.78
N GLY A 355 2.67 -16.93 -3.55
CA GLY A 355 3.19 -16.33 -2.32
C GLY A 355 4.68 -16.66 -2.05
N PHE A 356 5.50 -16.83 -3.13
CA PHE A 356 6.87 -17.33 -2.96
C PHE A 356 7.78 -16.38 -2.18
N ILE A 357 7.52 -15.06 -2.24
CA ILE A 357 8.23 -14.07 -1.42
C ILE A 357 7.51 -13.97 -0.07
N LYS A 358 8.08 -14.63 0.93
CA LYS A 358 7.60 -14.57 2.30
C LYS A 358 8.29 -13.44 3.05
N LEU A 359 7.54 -12.75 3.90
CA LEU A 359 8.03 -11.66 4.73
C LEU A 359 7.92 -12.05 6.21
N LYS A 360 8.73 -11.41 7.05
CA LYS A 360 8.57 -11.52 8.51
C LYS A 360 7.40 -10.66 8.94
N GLU A 361 6.35 -11.28 9.44
CA GLU A 361 5.09 -10.62 9.80
C GLU A 361 5.29 -9.51 10.85
N GLU A 362 6.22 -9.70 11.78
CA GLU A 362 6.58 -8.75 12.83
C GLU A 362 7.16 -7.43 12.28
N ALA A 363 7.91 -7.50 11.15
CA ALA A 363 8.56 -6.33 10.57
C ALA A 363 7.73 -5.67 9.46
N TYR A 364 6.90 -6.45 8.76
CA TYR A 364 6.18 -5.99 7.56
C TYR A 364 4.65 -6.06 7.69
N TYR A 365 4.15 -6.45 8.85
CA TYR A 365 2.72 -6.60 9.14
C TYR A 365 1.97 -7.59 8.21
N MET A 366 2.71 -8.40 7.44
CA MET A 366 2.17 -9.41 6.53
C MET A 366 3.15 -10.57 6.36
N SER A 367 2.62 -11.78 6.17
CA SER A 367 3.42 -13.00 6.00
C SER A 367 3.92 -13.21 4.57
N GLU A 368 3.29 -12.59 3.59
CA GLU A 368 3.62 -12.71 2.17
C GLU A 368 3.60 -11.33 1.52
N ALA A 369 4.47 -11.14 0.52
CA ALA A 369 4.54 -9.88 -0.23
C ALA A 369 3.24 -9.67 -1.03
N ALA A 370 2.42 -8.75 -0.57
CA ALA A 370 1.19 -8.38 -1.27
C ALA A 370 1.51 -7.60 -2.54
N VAL A 371 0.80 -7.91 -3.62
CA VAL A 371 0.99 -7.28 -4.93
C VAL A 371 -0.35 -6.77 -5.46
N LYS A 372 -0.40 -5.48 -5.82
CA LYS A 372 -1.57 -4.85 -6.44
C LYS A 372 -1.16 -4.14 -7.72
N ILE A 373 -1.59 -4.67 -8.87
CA ILE A 373 -1.33 -4.05 -10.17
C ILE A 373 -2.36 -2.95 -10.41
N VAL A 374 -1.87 -1.73 -10.62
CA VAL A 374 -2.69 -0.56 -10.97
C VAL A 374 -2.42 -0.21 -12.42
N TRP A 375 -3.36 -0.52 -13.31
CA TRP A 375 -3.18 -0.48 -14.76
C TRP A 375 -2.78 0.89 -15.33
N TRP A 376 -3.30 1.99 -14.78
CA TRP A 376 -2.91 3.33 -15.24
C TRP A 376 -1.44 3.65 -14.94
N GLN A 377 -0.88 3.13 -13.83
CA GLN A 377 0.55 3.26 -13.50
C GLN A 377 1.42 2.46 -14.46
N VAL A 378 0.98 1.25 -14.85
CA VAL A 378 1.66 0.45 -15.89
C VAL A 378 1.67 1.22 -17.21
N ALA A 379 0.54 1.80 -17.61
CA ALA A 379 0.45 2.64 -18.82
C ALA A 379 1.37 3.88 -18.72
N LEU A 380 1.47 4.49 -17.55
CA LEU A 380 2.36 5.63 -17.30
C LEU A 380 3.83 5.22 -17.42
N VAL A 381 4.25 4.09 -16.85
CA VAL A 381 5.62 3.56 -17.00
C VAL A 381 5.93 3.30 -18.47
N CYS A 382 5.05 2.63 -19.19
CA CYS A 382 5.26 2.32 -20.62
C CYS A 382 5.36 3.60 -21.48
N SER A 383 4.40 4.51 -21.33
CA SER A 383 4.37 5.76 -22.12
C SER A 383 5.49 6.72 -21.71
N GLY A 384 5.77 6.83 -20.42
CA GLY A 384 6.86 7.66 -19.89
C GLY A 384 8.23 7.15 -20.35
N THR A 385 8.50 5.85 -20.26
CA THR A 385 9.73 5.24 -20.75
C THR A 385 9.90 5.46 -22.25
N LEU A 386 8.83 5.30 -23.05
CA LEU A 386 8.86 5.53 -24.48
C LEU A 386 9.19 7.00 -24.80
N LEU A 387 8.51 7.93 -24.15
CA LEU A 387 8.67 9.38 -24.37
C LEU A 387 10.06 9.83 -23.95
N ILE A 388 10.52 9.46 -22.77
CA ILE A 388 11.86 9.80 -22.27
C ILE A 388 12.92 9.20 -23.20
N SER A 389 12.79 7.94 -23.59
CA SER A 389 13.70 7.28 -24.52
C SER A 389 13.76 8.02 -25.85
N PHE A 390 12.64 8.42 -26.41
CA PHE A 390 12.59 9.16 -27.66
C PHE A 390 13.29 10.53 -27.57
N LEU A 391 13.03 11.28 -26.50
CA LEU A 391 13.66 12.59 -26.26
C LEU A 391 15.17 12.46 -26.07
N VAL A 392 15.61 11.51 -25.27
CA VAL A 392 17.02 11.28 -24.97
C VAL A 392 17.80 10.83 -26.20
N LEU A 393 17.19 9.95 -27.03
CA LEU A 393 17.82 9.47 -28.26
C LEU A 393 18.01 10.58 -29.31
N MET A 394 17.32 11.70 -29.21
CA MET A 394 17.58 12.86 -30.06
C MET A 394 18.99 13.44 -29.84
N ILE A 395 19.51 13.41 -28.60
CA ILE A 395 20.82 13.98 -28.26
C ILE A 395 21.96 13.30 -29.01
N PRO A 396 22.21 11.98 -28.86
CA PRO A 396 23.31 11.31 -29.56
C PRO A 396 23.08 11.25 -31.08
N SER A 397 21.84 11.37 -31.57
CA SER A 397 21.58 11.39 -32.99
C SER A 397 22.19 12.62 -33.69
N PHE A 398 22.51 13.71 -32.95
CA PHE A 398 23.29 14.84 -33.49
C PHE A 398 24.73 14.47 -33.86
N ILE A 399 25.31 13.40 -33.29
CA ILE A 399 26.62 12.86 -33.65
C ILE A 399 26.64 12.51 -35.16
N VAL A 400 25.53 11.99 -35.68
CA VAL A 400 25.37 11.66 -37.11
C VAL A 400 25.58 12.90 -38.02
N ARG A 401 25.24 14.10 -37.54
CA ARG A 401 25.46 15.35 -38.31
C ARG A 401 26.93 15.63 -38.51
N ARG A 402 27.80 15.29 -37.55
CA ARG A 402 29.26 15.59 -37.60
C ARG A 402 30.08 14.60 -38.44
N VAL A 403 29.48 13.51 -38.92
CA VAL A 403 30.13 12.51 -39.76
C VAL A 403 30.40 13.13 -41.16
N ARG A 404 31.70 13.31 -41.50
CA ARG A 404 32.13 13.76 -42.83
C ARG A 404 32.22 12.56 -43.77
N PRO A 405 31.59 12.63 -45.00
CA PRO A 405 31.54 11.48 -45.93
C PRO A 405 32.94 10.93 -46.29
N VAL A 406 33.88 11.81 -46.58
CA VAL A 406 35.25 11.41 -46.98
C VAL A 406 35.95 10.62 -45.88
N LYS A 407 35.91 11.09 -44.64
CA LYS A 407 36.55 10.34 -43.51
C LYS A 407 35.81 9.04 -43.17
N ALA A 408 34.50 9.00 -43.36
CA ALA A 408 33.68 7.82 -43.04
C ALA A 408 33.91 6.67 -44.02
N ILE A 409 34.25 6.95 -45.28
CA ILE A 409 34.51 5.92 -46.30
C ILE A 409 35.94 5.39 -46.20
N GLN A 410 36.89 6.20 -45.74
CA GLN A 410 38.33 5.85 -45.58
C GLN A 410 38.60 5.03 -44.29
N PHE A 411 37.65 4.96 -43.35
CA PHE A 411 37.82 4.19 -42.12
C PHE A 411 37.89 2.67 -42.45
N ARG A 412 39.05 2.08 -42.26
CA ARG A 412 39.29 0.63 -42.34
C ARG A 412 38.90 -0.07 -41.04
#